data_a9abd25fb77a69e4ebce40e6a6f28f93
#
_entry.id   a9abd25fb77a69e4ebce40e6a6f28f93
#
_cell.length_a   1.000
_cell.length_b   1.000
_cell.length_c   1.000
_cell.angle_alpha   90.00
_cell.angle_beta   90.00
_cell.angle_gamma   90.00
#
_symmetry.space_group_name_H-M   'P 1'
#
loop_
_entity.id
_entity.type
_entity.pdbx_description
1 polymer ?
#
loop_
_entity_poly.entity_id
_entity_poly.type
_entity_poly.pdbx_seq_one_letter_code
_entity_poly.pdbx_strand_id
1 'polypeptide(L)'
;MVGDTRATQGSKPGPGAVAAGFTLTKAELADLLFEQVGLNKREAKDMVDAFFDEIRDTLERGGCVKLSGFGNFQLRDKPQRPGRNPKTGEEIPISARRVVTFHASQKLKLQIEGNES
;
A
#
# COMPACT_ATOMS: atom_id res chain seq x y z
N MET A 1 -4.49 8.09 -11.80
CA MET A 1 -4.46 8.50 -11.78
C MET A 1 -4.16 8.65 -11.87
N VAL A 2 -4.60 8.09 -11.69
CA VAL A 2 -4.62 8.33 -11.57
C VAL A 2 -4.55 8.32 -11.68
N GLY A 3 -5.04 7.95 -11.65
CA GLY A 3 -5.07 8.08 -11.51
C GLY A 3 -5.32 8.15 -11.51
N ASP A 4 -5.81 7.94 -11.22
CA ASP A 4 -6.29 8.25 -11.04
C ASP A 4 -6.54 8.58 -10.94
N THR A 5 -6.77 8.43 -10.85
CA THR A 5 -7.17 8.81 -10.54
C THR A 5 -7.69 9.24 -10.14
N ARG A 6 -7.94 9.32 -9.57
CA ARG A 6 -8.69 9.49 -9.17
C ARG A 6 -9.42 9.94 -9.36
N ALA A 7 -9.45 9.79 -9.77
CA ALA A 7 -10.16 10.06 -9.93
C ALA A 7 -10.98 10.56 -9.65
N THR A 8 -11.29 10.43 -9.61
CA THR A 8 -12.08 10.88 -9.34
C THR A 8 -12.57 10.88 -8.69
N GLN A 9 -12.61 10.83 -8.29
CA GLN A 9 -13.14 10.70 -7.63
C GLN A 9 -13.63 11.07 -6.72
N GLY A 10 -13.86 11.10 -6.73
CA GLY A 10 -14.33 11.80 -5.78
C GLY A 10 -15.04 11.29 -4.64
N SER A 11 -16.26 11.15 -4.70
CA SER A 11 -16.98 10.69 -3.53
C SER A 11 -16.75 9.22 -3.29
N LYS A 12 -16.83 8.84 -2.04
CA LYS A 12 -16.66 7.46 -1.68
C LYS A 12 -17.94 6.68 -1.94
N PRO A 13 -17.80 5.44 -2.34
CA PRO A 13 -18.98 4.60 -2.49
C PRO A 13 -19.63 4.34 -1.14
N GLY A 14 -20.91 4.13 -1.15
CA GLY A 14 -21.60 3.81 0.06
C GLY A 14 -21.30 2.40 0.54
N PRO A 15 -21.79 2.05 1.75
CA PRO A 15 -21.59 0.70 2.25
C PRO A 15 -22.21 -0.31 1.32
N GLY A 16 -21.52 -1.39 1.09
CA GLY A 16 -21.99 -2.42 0.20
C GLY A 16 -21.67 -2.18 -1.25
N ALA A 17 -21.20 -1.01 -1.60
CA ALA A 17 -20.75 -0.77 -2.96
C ALA A 17 -19.49 -1.56 -3.21
N VAL A 18 -19.33 -2.01 -4.44
CA VAL A 18 -18.10 -2.66 -4.82
C VAL A 18 -16.99 -1.66 -4.70
N ALA A 19 -15.99 -2.03 -3.96
CA ALA A 19 -15.01 -1.08 -3.54
C ALA A 19 -14.02 -0.71 -4.61
N ALA A 20 -14.23 -1.13 -5.83
CA ALA A 20 -13.30 -0.75 -6.88
C ALA A 20 -13.17 0.75 -6.98
N GLY A 21 -14.04 1.48 -6.32
CA GLY A 21 -14.18 2.86 -6.59
C GLY A 21 -13.29 3.81 -5.85
N PHE A 22 -12.65 3.46 -4.76
CA PHE A 22 -11.92 4.50 -4.09
C PHE A 22 -10.57 4.03 -3.58
N THR A 23 -9.70 5.00 -3.39
CA THR A 23 -8.33 4.79 -2.98
C THR A 23 -7.99 5.80 -1.90
N LEU A 24 -7.40 5.32 -0.82
CA LEU A 24 -6.91 6.23 0.20
C LEU A 24 -5.52 6.70 -0.19
N THR A 25 -5.34 8.01 -0.30
CA THR A 25 -4.06 8.58 -0.70
C THR A 25 -3.40 9.25 0.50
N LYS A 26 -2.13 9.61 0.33
CA LYS A 26 -1.43 10.35 1.38
C LYS A 26 -2.11 11.69 1.66
N ALA A 27 -2.63 12.32 0.63
CA ALA A 27 -3.32 13.59 0.82
C ALA A 27 -4.55 13.41 1.70
N GLU A 28 -5.28 12.33 1.47
CA GLU A 28 -6.46 12.06 2.29
C GLU A 28 -6.09 11.71 3.71
N LEU A 29 -4.97 11.01 3.90
CA LEU A 29 -4.49 10.76 5.25
C LEU A 29 -4.16 12.05 5.96
N ALA A 30 -3.51 12.97 5.27
CA ALA A 30 -3.18 14.25 5.86
C ALA A 30 -4.45 15.03 6.24
N ASP A 31 -5.47 14.98 5.39
CA ASP A 31 -6.73 15.63 5.70
C ASP A 31 -7.38 15.02 6.95
N LEU A 32 -7.31 13.72 7.09
CA LEU A 32 -7.86 13.07 8.28
C LEU A 32 -7.11 13.47 9.54
N LEU A 33 -5.81 13.59 9.47
CA LEU A 33 -5.04 14.04 10.61
C LEU A 33 -5.38 15.47 10.96
N PHE A 34 -5.56 16.31 9.95
CA PHE A 34 -5.97 17.68 10.17
C PHE A 34 -7.30 17.75 10.92
N GLU A 35 -8.26 16.92 10.50
CA GLU A 35 -9.60 16.96 11.08
C GLU A 35 -9.69 16.26 12.43
N GLN A 36 -8.96 15.17 12.61
CA GLN A 36 -9.18 14.33 13.77
C GLN A 36 -8.19 14.55 14.88
N VAL A 37 -7.00 15.04 14.57
CA VAL A 37 -5.95 15.15 15.55
C VAL A 37 -5.68 16.60 15.93
N GLY A 38 -6.15 17.54 15.12
CA GLY A 38 -5.97 18.95 15.42
C GLY A 38 -4.68 19.57 14.91
N LEU A 39 -3.98 18.86 14.06
CA LEU A 39 -2.79 19.41 13.42
C LEU A 39 -3.22 20.37 12.33
N ASN A 40 -2.38 21.39 12.05
CA ASN A 40 -2.67 22.21 10.87
C ASN A 40 -2.30 21.41 9.61
N LYS A 41 -2.70 21.94 8.46
CA LYS A 41 -2.54 21.17 7.22
C LYS A 41 -1.11 20.88 6.89
N ARG A 42 -0.22 21.82 7.14
CA ARG A 42 1.19 21.61 6.84
C ARG A 42 1.79 20.56 7.76
N GLU A 43 1.46 20.64 9.04
CA GLU A 43 1.94 19.63 9.98
C GLU A 43 1.44 18.24 9.65
N ALA A 44 0.16 18.15 9.26
CA ALA A 44 -0.42 16.86 8.90
C ALA A 44 0.27 16.26 7.68
N LYS A 45 0.51 17.09 6.67
CA LYS A 45 1.20 16.63 5.49
C LYS A 45 2.61 16.17 5.80
N ASP A 46 3.32 16.98 6.59
CA ASP A 46 4.70 16.63 6.94
C ASP A 46 4.77 15.33 7.74
N MET A 47 3.81 15.13 8.64
CA MET A 47 3.78 13.91 9.42
C MET A 47 3.53 12.68 8.56
N VAL A 48 2.60 12.78 7.61
CA VAL A 48 2.33 11.67 6.72
C VAL A 48 3.55 11.37 5.85
N ASP A 49 4.18 12.41 5.32
CA ASP A 49 5.37 12.21 4.51
C ASP A 49 6.50 11.56 5.31
N ALA A 50 6.71 12.03 6.54
CA ALA A 50 7.75 11.47 7.39
C ALA A 50 7.49 9.99 7.70
N PHE A 51 6.25 9.66 7.94
CA PHE A 51 5.88 8.28 8.24
C PHE A 51 6.22 7.35 7.07
N PHE A 52 5.83 7.73 5.88
CA PHE A 52 6.10 6.90 4.71
C PHE A 52 7.57 6.90 4.33
N ASP A 53 8.26 8.00 4.56
CA ASP A 53 9.71 8.04 4.35
C ASP A 53 10.42 7.05 5.26
N GLU A 54 9.98 6.97 6.50
CA GLU A 54 10.58 6.05 7.44
C GLU A 54 10.39 4.59 7.02
N ILE A 55 9.21 4.28 6.49
CA ILE A 55 8.95 2.95 5.97
C ILE A 55 9.88 2.65 4.79
N ARG A 56 9.99 3.59 3.87
CA ARG A 56 10.86 3.41 2.71
C ARG A 56 12.31 3.22 3.13
N ASP A 57 12.77 4.05 4.04
CA ASP A 57 14.17 3.99 4.47
C ASP A 57 14.48 2.65 5.14
N THR A 58 13.58 2.17 5.97
CA THR A 58 13.78 0.90 6.64
C THR A 58 13.89 -0.24 5.63
N LEU A 59 12.98 -0.25 4.66
CA LEU A 59 13.00 -1.28 3.64
C LEU A 59 14.23 -1.18 2.75
N GLU A 60 14.63 0.05 2.44
CA GLU A 60 15.80 0.28 1.61
C GLU A 60 17.06 -0.25 2.28
N ARG A 61 17.13 -0.15 3.60
CA ARG A 61 18.27 -0.65 4.34
C ARG A 61 18.23 -2.16 4.57
N GLY A 62 17.20 -2.83 4.06
CA GLY A 62 17.10 -4.27 4.17
C GLY A 62 16.32 -4.77 5.38
N GLY A 63 15.66 -3.86 6.10
CA GLY A 63 14.88 -4.24 7.26
C GLY A 63 13.44 -4.57 6.91
N CYS A 64 12.66 -4.89 7.91
CA CYS A 64 11.23 -5.09 7.73
C CYS A 64 10.48 -4.07 8.60
N VAL A 65 9.23 -3.83 8.25
CA VAL A 65 8.38 -2.90 8.99
C VAL A 65 7.21 -3.69 9.56
N LYS A 66 7.05 -3.63 10.87
CA LYS A 66 5.95 -4.34 11.53
C LYS A 66 5.00 -3.33 12.14
N LEU A 67 3.76 -3.40 11.70
CA LEU A 67 2.72 -2.51 12.19
C LEU A 67 1.69 -3.34 12.93
N SER A 68 1.75 -3.28 14.25
CA SER A 68 0.92 -4.09 15.11
C SER A 68 -0.55 -3.94 14.77
N GLY A 69 -1.23 -5.07 14.61
CA GLY A 69 -2.65 -5.06 14.30
C GLY A 69 -2.98 -4.73 12.86
N PHE A 70 -1.98 -4.41 12.06
CA PHE A 70 -2.20 -4.08 10.66
C PHE A 70 -1.51 -5.07 9.74
N GLY A 71 -0.18 -5.17 9.83
CA GLY A 71 0.55 -6.09 8.98
C GLY A 71 2.02 -5.78 8.95
N ASN A 72 2.71 -6.49 8.09
CA ASN A 72 4.16 -6.38 7.98
C ASN A 72 4.56 -6.16 6.53
N PHE A 73 5.53 -5.27 6.33
CA PHE A 73 6.21 -5.14 5.04
C PHE A 73 7.52 -5.87 5.14
N GLN A 74 7.78 -6.74 4.21
CA GLN A 74 8.99 -7.54 4.19
C GLN A 74 9.62 -7.52 2.82
N LEU A 75 10.92 -7.72 2.79
CA LEU A 75 11.64 -7.84 1.53
C LEU A 75 11.75 -9.31 1.16
N ARG A 76 11.71 -9.56 -0.12
CA ARG A 76 11.85 -10.90 -0.67
C ARG A 76 12.79 -10.87 -1.83
N ASP A 77 13.77 -11.75 -1.80
CA ASP A 77 14.69 -11.89 -2.92
C ASP A 77 14.13 -12.93 -3.86
N LYS A 78 13.93 -12.54 -5.11
CA LYS A 78 13.47 -13.46 -6.12
C LYS A 78 14.65 -13.80 -7.03
N PRO A 79 15.00 -15.08 -7.15
CA PRO A 79 16.14 -15.45 -7.99
C PRO A 79 15.81 -15.28 -9.46
N GLN A 80 16.85 -15.26 -10.25
CA GLN A 80 16.69 -15.28 -11.69
C GLN A 80 15.99 -16.57 -12.10
N ARG A 81 15.07 -16.45 -13.01
CA ARG A 81 14.30 -17.60 -13.47
C ARG A 81 13.93 -17.43 -14.92
N PRO A 82 13.60 -18.51 -15.62
CA PRO A 82 13.14 -18.37 -17.00
C PRO A 82 11.73 -17.80 -17.05
N GLY A 83 11.52 -16.94 -18.00
CA GLY A 83 10.21 -16.43 -18.32
C GLY A 83 9.92 -16.71 -19.76
N ARG A 84 8.75 -16.30 -20.21
CA ARG A 84 8.34 -16.57 -21.58
C ARG A 84 7.61 -15.36 -22.14
N ASN A 85 7.96 -15.02 -23.36
CA ASN A 85 7.27 -13.96 -24.07
C ASN A 85 5.91 -14.49 -24.54
N PRO A 86 4.80 -13.94 -24.04
CA PRO A 86 3.49 -14.48 -24.40
C PRO A 86 3.16 -14.33 -25.88
N LYS A 87 3.82 -13.43 -26.59
CA LYS A 87 3.53 -13.25 -28.01
C LYS A 87 4.28 -14.22 -28.90
N THR A 88 5.52 -14.52 -28.56
CA THR A 88 6.35 -15.36 -29.41
C THR A 88 6.61 -16.71 -28.81
N GLY A 89 6.37 -16.90 -27.53
CA GLY A 89 6.71 -18.13 -26.84
C GLY A 89 8.18 -18.28 -26.54
N GLU A 90 8.96 -17.26 -26.85
CA GLU A 90 10.40 -17.29 -26.64
C GLU A 90 10.73 -17.19 -25.18
N GLU A 91 11.72 -17.96 -24.74
CA GLU A 91 12.19 -17.91 -23.36
C GLU A 91 13.01 -16.66 -23.15
N ILE A 92 12.64 -15.91 -22.10
CA ILE A 92 13.37 -14.70 -21.72
C ILE A 92 13.69 -14.82 -20.24
N PRO A 93 14.96 -14.76 -19.84
CA PRO A 93 15.28 -14.85 -18.41
C PRO A 93 14.76 -13.64 -17.66
N ILE A 94 14.21 -13.89 -16.50
CA ILE A 94 13.77 -12.83 -15.60
C ILE A 94 14.85 -12.63 -14.56
N SER A 95 15.37 -11.41 -14.48
CA SER A 95 16.50 -11.10 -13.61
C SER A 95 16.15 -11.31 -12.14
N ALA A 96 17.16 -11.64 -11.36
CA ALA A 96 17.01 -11.66 -9.91
C ALA A 96 16.67 -10.25 -9.43
N ARG A 97 15.81 -10.18 -8.43
CA ARG A 97 15.42 -8.86 -7.91
C ARG A 97 14.92 -8.99 -6.49
N ARG A 98 14.92 -7.87 -5.80
CA ARG A 98 14.35 -7.77 -4.46
C ARG A 98 13.01 -7.06 -4.56
N VAL A 99 12.00 -7.62 -3.94
CA VAL A 99 10.66 -7.04 -3.98
C VAL A 99 10.14 -6.87 -2.56
N VAL A 100 9.16 -5.98 -2.43
CA VAL A 100 8.50 -5.74 -1.16
C VAL A 100 7.20 -6.53 -1.17
N THR A 101 6.94 -7.25 -0.07
CA THR A 101 5.66 -7.93 0.10
C THR A 101 5.00 -7.44 1.38
N PHE A 102 3.68 -7.40 1.36
CA PHE A 102 2.90 -7.03 2.52
C PHE A 102 2.11 -8.23 3.01
N HIS A 103 2.22 -8.50 4.30
CA HIS A 103 1.46 -9.58 4.93
C HIS A 103 0.51 -8.96 5.95
N ALA A 104 -0.78 -9.08 5.70
CA ALA A 104 -1.78 -8.55 6.62
C ALA A 104 -1.75 -9.32 7.92
N SER A 105 -1.99 -8.62 9.02
CA SER A 105 -2.10 -9.26 10.32
C SER A 105 -3.37 -10.08 10.37
N GLN A 106 -3.42 -11.01 11.33
CA GLN A 106 -4.61 -11.82 11.49
C GLN A 106 -5.83 -10.95 11.79
N LYS A 107 -5.62 -9.94 12.61
CA LYS A 107 -6.70 -9.03 12.96
C LYS A 107 -7.24 -8.30 11.73
N LEU A 108 -6.34 -7.82 10.87
CA LEU A 108 -6.76 -7.13 9.66
C LEU A 108 -7.47 -8.08 8.71
N LYS A 109 -6.98 -9.30 8.59
CA LYS A 109 -7.63 -10.27 7.72
C LYS A 109 -9.05 -10.54 8.14
N LEU A 110 -9.27 -10.68 9.44
CA LEU A 110 -10.61 -10.93 9.94
C LEU A 110 -11.54 -9.76 9.65
N GLN A 111 -11.02 -8.54 9.78
CA GLN A 111 -11.84 -7.37 9.52
C GLN A 111 -12.21 -7.25 8.05
N ILE A 112 -11.28 -7.58 7.18
CA ILE A 112 -11.54 -7.48 5.74
C ILE A 112 -12.51 -8.56 5.30
N GLU A 113 -12.39 -9.74 5.87
CA GLU A 113 -13.24 -10.86 5.50
C GLU A 113 -14.66 -10.70 6.03
N GLY A 114 -14.84 -9.66 6.77
CA GLY A 114 -16.15 -9.32 7.21
C GLY A 114 -16.66 -10.14 8.34
N ASN A 115 -16.01 -10.51 8.84
CA ASN A 115 -16.43 -11.15 9.74
C ASN A 115 -17.29 -10.79 10.54
N GLU A 116 -17.82 -10.63 10.26
CA GLU A 116 -18.62 -10.34 10.81
C GLU A 116 -18.86 -11.01 11.70
N SER A 117 -18.48 -11.30 11.84
CA SER A 117 -18.84 -12.01 12.62
C SER A 117 -18.66 -12.25 13.46
#